data_531e4cbb518d1978d2b501f0178353ba
#
_entry.id   531e4cbb518d1978d2b501f0178353ba
#
_cell.length_a   1.000
_cell.length_b   1.000
_cell.length_c   1.000
_cell.angle_alpha   90.00
_cell.angle_beta   90.00
_cell.angle_gamma   90.00
#
_symmetry.space_group_name_H-M   'P 1'
#
loop_
_entity.id
_entity.type
_entity.pdbx_description
1 polymer ?
#
loop_
_entity_poly.entity_id
_entity_poly.type
_entity_poly.pdbx_seq_one_letter_code
_entity_poly.pdbx_strand_id
1 'polypeptide(L)'
;MRIARPNAIELDYVQRMMAWMLWRPADEVGKGHAVQLGMGAASITRFSHRVLRMRTTAVEINPSVIAACRQWFRLPADDRLLTVLNADAAHWVADPANVQSVQVLQVDLYDHDAAAPVLDDEAFYRHCHNVLVDGDGVSGGLMSVNLFGRHASFEASVARIARVFGEHQVWNLRPTREGNTVVIAGRGVALPDRAELAARADNIEARYGLPARKWLRMIRVPLPACIPGN
;
A
#
# COMPACT_ATOMS: atom_id res chain seq x y z
N MET A 1 -16.83 5.12 4.54
CA MET A 1 -17.42 3.77 4.66
C MET A 1 -18.94 3.84 4.49
N ARG A 2 -19.54 2.95 3.73
CA ARG A 2 -21.01 2.80 3.70
C ARG A 2 -21.44 1.76 4.73
N ILE A 3 -22.45 2.12 5.54
CA ILE A 3 -22.96 1.23 6.59
C ILE A 3 -23.49 -0.10 6.02
N ALA A 4 -24.14 -0.05 4.84
CA ALA A 4 -24.67 -1.23 4.15
C ALA A 4 -23.58 -2.14 3.53
N ARG A 5 -22.38 -1.62 3.28
CA ARG A 5 -21.24 -2.36 2.72
C ARG A 5 -19.95 -1.99 3.47
N PRO A 6 -19.80 -2.42 4.72
CA PRO A 6 -18.71 -1.95 5.60
C PRO A 6 -17.32 -2.37 5.14
N ASN A 7 -17.21 -3.43 4.34
CA ASN A 7 -15.93 -3.92 3.83
C ASN A 7 -15.59 -3.36 2.43
N ALA A 8 -16.48 -2.57 1.80
CA ALA A 8 -16.19 -1.92 0.53
C ALA A 8 -15.29 -0.70 0.73
N ILE A 9 -14.35 -0.53 -0.18
CA ILE A 9 -13.48 0.66 -0.23
C ILE A 9 -14.18 1.72 -1.07
N GLU A 10 -14.44 2.89 -0.47
CA GLU A 10 -15.21 3.98 -1.09
C GLU A 10 -14.36 5.14 -1.59
N LEU A 11 -13.32 5.52 -0.84
CA LEU A 11 -12.46 6.65 -1.21
C LEU A 11 -11.55 6.28 -2.36
N ASP A 12 -11.43 7.18 -3.35
CA ASP A 12 -10.69 6.94 -4.58
C ASP A 12 -9.20 6.60 -4.32
N TYR A 13 -8.54 7.37 -3.44
CA TYR A 13 -7.14 7.09 -3.13
C TYR A 13 -6.96 5.73 -2.42
N VAL A 14 -7.89 5.35 -1.53
CA VAL A 14 -7.85 4.06 -0.83
C VAL A 14 -8.08 2.91 -1.82
N GLN A 15 -8.96 3.09 -2.81
CA GLN A 15 -9.11 2.12 -3.90
C GLN A 15 -7.79 1.99 -4.69
N ARG A 16 -7.14 3.11 -4.99
CA ARG A 16 -5.85 3.11 -5.72
C ARG A 16 -4.73 2.47 -4.90
N MET A 17 -4.76 2.57 -3.57
CA MET A 17 -3.82 1.84 -2.71
C MET A 17 -3.93 0.31 -2.87
N MET A 18 -5.04 -0.19 -3.41
CA MET A 18 -5.19 -1.61 -3.75
C MET A 18 -4.63 -1.97 -5.14
N ALA A 19 -4.07 -1.01 -5.88
CA ALA A 19 -3.56 -1.26 -7.24
C ALA A 19 -2.38 -2.25 -7.27
N TRP A 20 -1.71 -2.50 -6.15
CA TRP A 20 -0.69 -3.55 -6.02
C TRP A 20 -1.21 -4.94 -6.48
N MET A 21 -2.52 -5.17 -6.44
CA MET A 21 -3.15 -6.40 -6.91
C MET A 21 -2.87 -6.67 -8.40
N LEU A 22 -2.59 -5.64 -9.20
CA LEU A 22 -2.22 -5.78 -10.61
C LEU A 22 -0.85 -6.45 -10.81
N TRP A 23 0.04 -6.36 -9.82
CA TRP A 23 1.38 -6.97 -9.87
C TRP A 23 1.39 -8.42 -9.37
N ARG A 24 0.27 -8.92 -8.86
CA ARG A 24 0.18 -10.31 -8.37
C ARG A 24 -0.70 -11.17 -9.28
N PRO A 25 -0.34 -12.43 -9.53
CA PRO A 25 -1.22 -13.40 -10.17
C PRO A 25 -2.57 -13.48 -9.44
N ALA A 26 -3.66 -13.72 -10.17
CA ALA A 26 -5.03 -13.65 -9.63
C ALA A 26 -5.28 -14.64 -8.46
N ASP A 27 -4.61 -15.79 -8.48
CA ASP A 27 -4.66 -16.80 -7.42
C ASP A 27 -3.75 -16.48 -6.22
N GLU A 28 -2.82 -15.53 -6.39
CA GLU A 28 -1.90 -15.07 -5.35
C GLU A 28 -2.39 -13.84 -4.57
N VAL A 29 -3.38 -13.10 -5.11
CA VAL A 29 -3.84 -11.81 -4.53
C VAL A 29 -4.25 -11.94 -3.07
N GLY A 30 -4.87 -13.04 -2.68
CA GLY A 30 -5.33 -13.29 -1.30
C GLY A 30 -4.33 -14.05 -0.42
N LYS A 31 -3.13 -14.34 -0.90
CA LYS A 31 -2.16 -15.15 -0.14
C LYS A 31 -1.14 -14.29 0.61
N GLY A 32 -0.65 -14.82 1.72
CA GLY A 32 0.43 -14.23 2.51
C GLY A 32 -0.04 -13.21 3.53
N HIS A 33 0.84 -12.29 3.89
CA HIS A 33 0.66 -11.32 4.95
C HIS A 33 0.55 -9.90 4.40
N ALA A 34 -0.57 -9.25 4.68
CA ALA A 34 -0.79 -7.83 4.41
C ALA A 34 -0.58 -7.03 5.70
N VAL A 35 0.20 -5.96 5.63
CA VAL A 35 0.42 -5.03 6.74
C VAL A 35 -0.02 -3.64 6.33
N GLN A 36 -0.80 -2.99 7.18
CA GLN A 36 -1.18 -1.59 7.03
C GLN A 36 -0.52 -0.75 8.11
N LEU A 37 0.22 0.26 7.71
CA LEU A 37 0.79 1.30 8.56
C LEU A 37 -0.09 2.55 8.48
N GLY A 38 -0.64 2.95 9.64
CA GLY A 38 -1.71 3.96 9.70
C GLY A 38 -3.06 3.37 9.31
N MET A 39 -3.98 3.31 10.27
CA MET A 39 -5.21 2.56 10.09
C MET A 39 -6.36 3.41 9.55
N GLY A 40 -6.41 4.70 9.89
CA GLY A 40 -7.53 5.58 9.57
C GLY A 40 -8.86 4.96 10.00
N ALA A 41 -9.84 4.89 9.09
CA ALA A 41 -11.13 4.22 9.33
C ALA A 41 -11.08 2.69 9.11
N ALA A 42 -9.91 2.07 9.09
CA ALA A 42 -9.66 0.64 8.91
C ALA A 42 -10.28 0.03 7.62
N SER A 43 -10.43 0.83 6.56
CA SER A 43 -11.03 0.35 5.30
C SER A 43 -10.17 -0.69 4.61
N ILE A 44 -8.86 -0.43 4.51
CA ILE A 44 -7.88 -1.36 3.95
C ILE A 44 -7.76 -2.61 4.83
N THR A 45 -7.64 -2.44 6.14
CA THR A 45 -7.55 -3.55 7.11
C THR A 45 -8.73 -4.51 6.96
N ARG A 46 -9.96 -3.97 6.95
CA ARG A 46 -11.15 -4.82 6.77
C ARG A 46 -11.21 -5.49 5.41
N PHE A 47 -10.79 -4.80 4.35
CA PHE A 47 -10.77 -5.37 3.01
C PHE A 47 -9.77 -6.51 2.92
N SER A 48 -8.53 -6.31 3.38
CA SER A 48 -7.50 -7.35 3.38
C SER A 48 -7.92 -8.56 4.22
N HIS A 49 -8.48 -8.34 5.40
CA HIS A 49 -8.93 -9.41 6.30
C HIS A 49 -10.20 -10.11 5.81
N ARG A 50 -11.28 -9.37 5.52
CA ARG A 50 -12.62 -9.94 5.27
C ARG A 50 -12.86 -10.32 3.81
N VAL A 51 -12.30 -9.55 2.87
CA VAL A 51 -12.54 -9.74 1.44
C VAL A 51 -11.43 -10.58 0.81
N LEU A 52 -10.15 -10.19 1.03
CA LEU A 52 -9.02 -10.94 0.51
C LEU A 52 -8.67 -12.17 1.35
N ARG A 53 -9.12 -12.23 2.62
CA ARG A 53 -8.82 -13.29 3.58
C ARG A 53 -7.33 -13.50 3.84
N MET A 54 -6.56 -12.44 3.74
CA MET A 54 -5.13 -12.44 4.06
C MET A 54 -4.90 -12.40 5.57
N ARG A 55 -3.81 -13.00 6.03
CA ARG A 55 -3.26 -12.60 7.33
C ARG A 55 -3.01 -11.09 7.28
N THR A 56 -3.55 -10.35 8.23
CA THR A 56 -3.58 -8.88 8.21
C THR A 56 -3.07 -8.33 9.54
N THR A 57 -2.08 -7.47 9.49
CA THR A 57 -1.63 -6.68 10.66
C THR A 57 -1.89 -5.20 10.36
N ALA A 58 -2.55 -4.51 11.27
CA ALA A 58 -2.68 -3.06 11.23
C ALA A 58 -1.88 -2.44 12.38
N VAL A 59 -1.02 -1.47 12.06
CA VAL A 59 -0.19 -0.73 13.01
C VAL A 59 -0.71 0.70 13.08
N GLU A 60 -1.14 1.12 14.27
CA GLU A 60 -1.73 2.44 14.50
C GLU A 60 -1.18 3.02 15.81
N ILE A 61 -0.62 4.21 15.73
CA ILE A 61 -0.01 4.87 16.89
C ILE A 61 -1.04 5.42 17.87
N ASN A 62 -2.22 5.81 17.37
CA ASN A 62 -3.26 6.44 18.19
C ASN A 62 -4.29 5.42 18.69
N PRO A 63 -4.29 5.08 20.00
CA PRO A 63 -5.23 4.12 20.55
C PRO A 63 -6.71 4.57 20.42
N SER A 64 -6.97 5.88 20.36
CA SER A 64 -8.32 6.39 20.15
C SER A 64 -8.86 6.08 18.75
N VAL A 65 -7.99 6.05 17.73
CA VAL A 65 -8.35 5.61 16.37
C VAL A 65 -8.74 4.14 16.38
N ILE A 66 -7.96 3.30 17.06
CA ILE A 66 -8.26 1.86 17.22
C ILE A 66 -9.62 1.68 17.90
N ALA A 67 -9.85 2.36 19.03
CA ALA A 67 -11.12 2.30 19.76
C ALA A 67 -12.31 2.74 18.89
N ALA A 68 -12.17 3.87 18.17
CA ALA A 68 -13.18 4.36 17.24
C ALA A 68 -13.49 3.35 16.13
N CYS A 69 -12.46 2.71 15.57
CA CYS A 69 -12.64 1.69 14.54
C CYS A 69 -13.39 0.46 15.06
N ARG A 70 -13.10 0.01 16.28
CA ARG A 70 -13.81 -1.09 16.93
C ARG A 70 -15.28 -0.73 17.19
N GLN A 71 -15.53 0.47 17.71
CA GLN A 71 -16.85 0.88 18.14
C GLN A 71 -17.77 1.29 16.96
N TRP A 72 -17.25 2.05 15.99
CA TRP A 72 -18.10 2.70 14.97
C TRP A 72 -17.84 2.21 13.55
N PHE A 73 -16.61 1.77 13.24
CA PHE A 73 -16.25 1.38 11.87
C PHE A 73 -16.22 -0.14 11.66
N ARG A 74 -16.84 -0.92 12.57
CA ARG A 74 -16.98 -2.37 12.45
C ARG A 74 -15.65 -3.12 12.23
N LEU A 75 -14.56 -2.60 12.79
CA LEU A 75 -13.31 -3.34 12.83
C LEU A 75 -13.51 -4.57 13.74
N PRO A 76 -13.35 -5.81 13.23
CA PRO A 76 -13.56 -7.00 14.05
C PRO A 76 -12.52 -7.11 15.15
N ALA A 77 -12.83 -7.88 16.20
CA ALA A 77 -11.82 -8.28 17.19
C ALA A 77 -10.68 -9.03 16.49
N ASP A 78 -9.51 -9.03 17.11
CA ASP A 78 -8.38 -9.81 16.62
C ASP A 78 -8.73 -11.29 16.57
N ASP A 79 -8.27 -11.96 15.54
CA ASP A 79 -8.46 -13.38 15.33
C ASP A 79 -7.17 -14.00 14.73
N ARG A 80 -7.23 -15.24 14.29
CA ARG A 80 -6.07 -15.92 13.67
C ARG A 80 -5.52 -15.22 12.41
N LEU A 81 -6.31 -14.35 11.76
CA LEU A 81 -5.96 -13.64 10.54
C LEU A 81 -5.83 -12.14 10.74
N LEU A 82 -6.29 -11.57 11.86
CA LEU A 82 -6.23 -10.14 12.14
C LEU A 82 -5.50 -9.87 13.44
N THR A 83 -4.51 -8.99 13.36
CA THR A 83 -3.83 -8.41 14.53
C THR A 83 -3.83 -6.88 14.39
N VAL A 84 -4.27 -6.18 15.42
CA VAL A 84 -4.21 -4.71 15.49
C VAL A 84 -3.25 -4.30 16.59
N LEU A 85 -2.18 -3.61 16.22
CA LEU A 85 -1.12 -3.19 17.13
C LEU A 85 -1.21 -1.69 17.40
N ASN A 86 -1.22 -1.31 18.67
CA ASN A 86 -0.98 0.06 19.05
C ASN A 86 0.53 0.29 19.14
N ALA A 87 1.13 0.76 18.05
CA ALA A 87 2.56 0.92 17.92
C ALA A 87 2.93 1.99 16.90
N ASP A 88 4.17 2.48 16.99
CA ASP A 88 4.77 3.35 15.99
C ASP A 88 5.15 2.55 14.74
N ALA A 89 4.75 3.05 13.57
CA ALA A 89 5.00 2.39 12.28
C ALA A 89 6.49 2.30 11.95
N ALA A 90 7.29 3.34 12.27
CA ALA A 90 8.73 3.34 12.00
C ALA A 90 9.45 2.32 12.87
N HIS A 91 9.05 2.18 14.12
CA HIS A 91 9.58 1.15 15.01
C HIS A 91 9.19 -0.25 14.54
N TRP A 92 7.94 -0.42 14.09
CA TRP A 92 7.48 -1.73 13.61
C TRP A 92 8.26 -2.22 12.37
N VAL A 93 8.48 -1.35 11.37
CA VAL A 93 9.25 -1.74 10.18
C VAL A 93 10.74 -1.92 10.45
N ALA A 94 11.29 -1.29 11.49
CA ALA A 94 12.67 -1.42 11.89
C ALA A 94 12.96 -2.68 12.74
N ASP A 95 11.92 -3.36 13.24
CA ASP A 95 12.06 -4.56 14.05
C ASP A 95 12.60 -5.73 13.22
N PRO A 96 13.76 -6.32 13.57
CA PRO A 96 14.33 -7.46 12.86
C PRO A 96 13.40 -8.67 12.76
N ALA A 97 12.45 -8.83 13.70
CA ALA A 97 11.48 -9.91 13.67
C ALA A 97 10.51 -9.82 12.48
N ASN A 98 10.38 -8.65 11.85
CA ASN A 98 9.49 -8.41 10.73
C ASN A 98 10.18 -8.52 9.35
N VAL A 99 11.50 -8.74 9.33
CA VAL A 99 12.26 -8.85 8.06
C VAL A 99 11.73 -10.01 7.21
N GLN A 100 11.51 -9.76 5.92
CA GLN A 100 11.02 -10.74 4.93
C GLN A 100 9.75 -11.49 5.34
N SER A 101 8.84 -10.82 6.03
CA SER A 101 7.60 -11.42 6.54
C SER A 101 6.32 -10.92 5.85
N VAL A 102 6.44 -9.90 4.99
CA VAL A 102 5.31 -9.14 4.43
C VAL A 102 5.23 -9.30 2.92
N GLN A 103 4.09 -9.73 2.41
CA GLN A 103 3.82 -9.77 0.97
C GLN A 103 3.25 -8.45 0.45
N VAL A 104 2.49 -7.75 1.29
CA VAL A 104 1.89 -6.46 0.91
C VAL A 104 1.99 -5.49 2.08
N LEU A 105 2.73 -4.40 1.89
CA LEU A 105 2.85 -3.31 2.85
C LEU A 105 2.09 -2.10 2.34
N GLN A 106 1.10 -1.63 3.10
CA GLN A 106 0.26 -0.49 2.75
C GLN A 106 0.51 0.65 3.72
N VAL A 107 1.07 1.75 3.22
CA VAL A 107 1.55 2.90 4.02
C VAL A 107 0.60 4.08 3.80
N ASP A 108 -0.16 4.43 4.83
CA ASP A 108 -1.12 5.54 4.83
C ASP A 108 -0.97 6.35 6.13
N LEU A 109 0.20 6.98 6.29
CA LEU A 109 0.62 7.66 7.51
C LEU A 109 0.43 9.18 7.34
N TYR A 110 -0.57 9.72 8.04
CA TYR A 110 -0.81 11.15 8.12
C TYR A 110 -1.37 11.49 9.50
N ASP A 111 -0.94 12.62 10.05
CA ASP A 111 -1.51 13.21 11.26
C ASP A 111 -2.71 14.13 10.91
N HIS A 112 -3.22 14.83 11.92
CA HIS A 112 -4.35 15.77 11.78
C HIS A 112 -4.02 16.99 10.91
N ASP A 113 -2.73 17.30 10.73
CA ASP A 113 -2.23 18.39 9.88
C ASP A 113 -1.85 17.92 8.47
N ALA A 114 -2.20 16.67 8.13
CA ALA A 114 -1.77 15.99 6.90
C ALA A 114 -0.24 15.97 6.72
N ALA A 115 0.50 15.92 7.83
CA ALA A 115 1.95 15.80 7.84
C ALA A 115 2.36 14.35 8.14
N ALA A 116 3.42 13.92 7.51
CA ALA A 116 4.02 12.60 7.75
C ALA A 116 5.54 12.68 7.59
N PRO A 117 6.25 13.26 8.56
CA PRO A 117 7.71 13.47 8.46
C PRO A 117 8.48 12.17 8.19
N VAL A 118 7.96 11.02 8.65
CA VAL A 118 8.57 9.70 8.40
C VAL A 118 8.61 9.35 6.91
N LEU A 119 7.70 9.87 6.09
CA LEU A 119 7.72 9.66 4.63
C LEU A 119 8.82 10.47 3.92
N ASP A 120 9.50 11.35 4.64
CA ASP A 120 10.67 12.07 4.16
C ASP A 120 11.99 11.42 4.60
N ASP A 121 11.95 10.29 5.29
CA ASP A 121 13.11 9.54 5.75
C ASP A 121 13.41 8.34 4.84
N GLU A 122 14.61 8.33 4.25
CA GLU A 122 15.09 7.22 3.42
C GLU A 122 15.31 5.94 4.25
N ALA A 123 15.70 6.07 5.52
CA ALA A 123 15.87 4.92 6.41
C ALA A 123 14.54 4.20 6.63
N PHE A 124 13.43 4.93 6.75
CA PHE A 124 12.09 4.34 6.82
C PHE A 124 11.78 3.48 5.58
N TYR A 125 12.03 3.98 4.37
CA TYR A 125 11.80 3.19 3.16
C TYR A 125 12.74 1.98 3.03
N ARG A 126 13.96 2.08 3.55
CA ARG A 126 14.89 0.93 3.63
C ARG A 126 14.34 -0.15 4.55
N HIS A 127 13.78 0.22 5.69
CA HIS A 127 13.09 -0.73 6.57
C HIS A 127 11.83 -1.29 5.92
N CYS A 128 11.02 -0.47 5.23
CA CYS A 128 9.88 -0.95 4.45
C CYS A 128 10.30 -1.98 3.39
N HIS A 129 11.41 -1.75 2.69
CA HIS A 129 11.97 -2.72 1.73
C HIS A 129 12.38 -4.02 2.42
N ASN A 130 13.03 -3.94 3.59
CA ASN A 130 13.55 -5.11 4.30
C ASN A 130 12.45 -6.03 4.86
N VAL A 131 11.30 -5.47 5.28
CA VAL A 131 10.18 -6.30 5.76
C VAL A 131 9.47 -7.05 4.64
N LEU A 132 9.59 -6.58 3.38
CA LEU A 132 9.00 -7.26 2.24
C LEU A 132 9.75 -8.56 1.92
N VAL A 133 9.00 -9.59 1.54
CA VAL A 133 9.58 -10.83 1.05
C VAL A 133 10.35 -10.58 -0.24
N ASP A 134 11.44 -11.33 -0.42
CA ASP A 134 12.21 -11.28 -1.65
C ASP A 134 11.43 -11.87 -2.82
N GLY A 135 11.69 -11.39 -4.01
CA GLY A 135 10.98 -11.81 -5.22
C GLY A 135 11.89 -12.48 -6.24
N ASP A 136 11.26 -13.26 -7.11
CA ASP A 136 11.87 -13.99 -8.22
C ASP A 136 11.51 -13.40 -9.61
N GLY A 137 10.95 -12.20 -9.63
CA GLY A 137 10.43 -11.54 -10.82
C GLY A 137 8.93 -11.74 -11.05
N VAL A 138 8.32 -12.79 -10.50
CA VAL A 138 6.89 -13.09 -10.63
C VAL A 138 6.16 -12.83 -9.32
N SER A 139 6.73 -13.33 -8.24
CA SER A 139 6.21 -13.19 -6.88
C SER A 139 7.23 -12.48 -6.02
N GLY A 140 6.78 -11.53 -5.22
CA GLY A 140 7.62 -10.76 -4.30
C GLY A 140 6.77 -9.83 -3.46
N GLY A 141 7.44 -9.10 -2.57
CA GLY A 141 6.79 -8.13 -1.71
C GLY A 141 6.46 -6.84 -2.46
N LEU A 142 5.32 -6.27 -2.16
CA LEU A 142 4.83 -5.02 -2.74
C LEU A 142 4.52 -4.00 -1.65
N MET A 143 5.02 -2.79 -1.81
CA MET A 143 4.61 -1.63 -1.02
C MET A 143 3.64 -0.78 -1.83
N SER A 144 2.57 -0.32 -1.19
CA SER A 144 1.68 0.73 -1.69
C SER A 144 1.70 1.88 -0.70
N VAL A 145 2.13 3.06 -1.11
CA VAL A 145 2.19 4.23 -0.23
C VAL A 145 1.35 5.37 -0.77
N ASN A 146 0.55 5.97 0.10
CA ASN A 146 -0.18 7.19 -0.19
C ASN A 146 0.73 8.39 0.11
N LEU A 147 1.02 9.20 -0.90
CA LEU A 147 1.73 10.46 -0.76
C LEU A 147 0.75 11.61 -1.00
N PHE A 148 0.72 12.55 -0.06
CA PHE A 148 -0.11 13.74 -0.14
C PHE A 148 0.80 14.96 -0.25
N GLY A 149 0.54 15.83 -1.22
CA GLY A 149 1.33 17.04 -1.41
C GLY A 149 1.50 17.43 -2.87
N ARG A 150 1.95 18.66 -3.10
CA ARG A 150 2.11 19.23 -4.43
C ARG A 150 3.56 19.19 -4.89
N HIS A 151 3.77 18.67 -6.09
CA HIS A 151 5.00 18.69 -6.91
C HIS A 151 6.33 18.36 -6.20
N ALA A 152 7.00 19.33 -5.54
CA ALA A 152 8.36 19.14 -5.08
C ALA A 152 8.51 18.10 -3.95
N SER A 153 7.60 18.06 -3.00
CA SER A 153 7.62 17.04 -1.92
C SER A 153 7.33 15.64 -2.45
N PHE A 154 6.39 15.52 -3.38
CA PHE A 154 6.07 14.26 -4.03
C PHE A 154 7.28 13.71 -4.81
N GLU A 155 7.91 14.52 -5.65
CA GLU A 155 9.07 14.11 -6.43
C GLU A 155 10.24 13.68 -5.54
N ALA A 156 10.49 14.41 -4.45
CA ALA A 156 11.52 14.05 -3.48
C ALA A 156 11.23 12.71 -2.80
N SER A 157 9.98 12.45 -2.40
CA SER A 157 9.59 11.17 -1.78
C SER A 157 9.68 10.02 -2.78
N VAL A 158 9.23 10.19 -4.03
CA VAL A 158 9.38 9.18 -5.09
C VAL A 158 10.87 8.89 -5.37
N ALA A 159 11.72 9.91 -5.41
CA ALA A 159 13.15 9.73 -5.60
C ALA A 159 13.80 8.93 -4.45
N ARG A 160 13.37 9.17 -3.20
CA ARG A 160 13.83 8.37 -2.04
C ARG A 160 13.42 6.90 -2.17
N ILE A 161 12.15 6.65 -2.52
CA ILE A 161 11.65 5.30 -2.75
C ILE A 161 12.46 4.62 -3.88
N ALA A 162 12.69 5.32 -4.99
CA ALA A 162 13.44 4.79 -6.12
C ALA A 162 14.90 4.47 -5.79
N ARG A 163 15.56 5.28 -4.93
CA ARG A 163 16.92 4.96 -4.45
C ARG A 163 16.99 3.67 -3.65
N VAL A 164 15.93 3.35 -2.90
CA VAL A 164 15.88 2.15 -2.04
C VAL A 164 15.44 0.92 -2.82
N PHE A 165 14.38 1.04 -3.61
CA PHE A 165 13.77 -0.09 -4.32
C PHE A 165 14.38 -0.34 -5.70
N GLY A 166 15.09 0.66 -6.27
CA GLY A 166 15.51 0.68 -7.67
C GLY A 166 14.46 1.33 -8.58
N GLU A 167 14.90 2.13 -9.55
CA GLU A 167 14.01 2.89 -10.45
C GLU A 167 13.01 2.00 -11.21
N HIS A 168 13.43 0.80 -11.60
CA HIS A 168 12.59 -0.16 -12.33
C HIS A 168 11.56 -0.90 -11.46
N GLN A 169 11.63 -0.71 -10.14
CA GLN A 169 10.75 -1.33 -9.15
C GLN A 169 9.73 -0.35 -8.58
N VAL A 170 9.61 0.85 -9.16
CA VAL A 170 8.71 1.91 -8.65
C VAL A 170 7.77 2.37 -9.76
N TRP A 171 6.50 2.46 -9.42
CA TRP A 171 5.43 2.90 -10.33
C TRP A 171 4.50 3.83 -9.56
N ASN A 172 4.03 4.88 -10.18
CA ASN A 172 3.06 5.77 -9.55
C ASN A 172 1.76 5.85 -10.35
N LEU A 173 0.66 6.07 -9.67
CA LEU A 173 -0.62 6.37 -10.29
C LEU A 173 -0.79 7.89 -10.44
N ARG A 174 -1.59 8.32 -11.40
CA ARG A 174 -1.94 9.74 -11.52
C ARG A 174 -2.55 10.25 -10.20
N PRO A 175 -2.30 11.51 -9.81
CA PRO A 175 -2.91 12.09 -8.61
C PRO A 175 -4.43 12.03 -8.62
N THR A 176 -5.03 11.95 -7.43
CA THR A 176 -6.47 12.19 -7.26
C THR A 176 -6.77 13.69 -7.34
N ARG A 177 -8.05 14.05 -7.37
CA ARG A 177 -8.47 15.47 -7.34
C ARG A 177 -8.09 16.14 -6.02
N GLU A 178 -8.09 15.38 -4.94
CA GLU A 178 -7.76 15.82 -3.58
C GLU A 178 -6.25 15.99 -3.37
N GLY A 179 -5.41 15.52 -4.29
CA GLY A 179 -3.95 15.65 -4.22
C GLY A 179 -3.21 14.42 -3.71
N ASN A 180 -3.91 13.31 -3.47
CA ASN A 180 -3.26 12.05 -3.14
C ASN A 180 -2.62 11.42 -4.37
N THR A 181 -1.41 10.92 -4.21
CA THR A 181 -0.73 10.12 -5.24
C THR A 181 -0.27 8.79 -4.64
N VAL A 182 -0.72 7.70 -5.22
CA VAL A 182 -0.32 6.36 -4.78
C VAL A 182 0.89 5.92 -5.57
N VAL A 183 1.92 5.48 -4.84
CA VAL A 183 3.13 4.88 -5.38
C VAL A 183 3.14 3.39 -5.02
N ILE A 184 3.41 2.55 -6.01
CA ILE A 184 3.66 1.12 -5.84
C ILE A 184 5.16 0.89 -5.99
N ALA A 185 5.75 0.14 -5.06
CA ALA A 185 7.14 -0.28 -5.16
C ALA A 185 7.24 -1.79 -4.89
N GLY A 186 8.04 -2.48 -5.68
CA GLY A 186 8.20 -3.93 -5.60
C GLY A 186 9.59 -4.33 -5.13
N ARG A 187 9.69 -5.44 -4.42
CA ARG A 187 10.95 -6.10 -4.13
C ARG A 187 11.06 -7.36 -4.98
N GLY A 188 11.86 -7.27 -6.07
CA GLY A 188 12.03 -8.36 -7.03
C GLY A 188 10.76 -8.73 -7.80
N VAL A 189 9.93 -7.74 -8.15
CA VAL A 189 8.68 -7.94 -8.90
C VAL A 189 8.75 -7.20 -10.23
N ALA A 190 8.52 -7.90 -11.34
CA ALA A 190 8.43 -7.26 -12.64
C ALA A 190 7.04 -6.65 -12.89
N LEU A 191 7.00 -5.57 -13.67
CA LEU A 191 5.73 -5.07 -14.19
C LEU A 191 5.20 -6.08 -15.22
N PRO A 192 4.00 -6.65 -15.02
CA PRO A 192 3.41 -7.54 -16.00
C PRO A 192 3.19 -6.86 -17.35
N ASP A 193 3.15 -7.64 -18.42
CA ASP A 193 2.84 -7.10 -19.73
C ASP A 193 1.40 -6.54 -19.82
N ARG A 194 1.11 -5.83 -20.90
CA ARG A 194 -0.18 -5.13 -21.05
C ARG A 194 -1.37 -6.10 -21.10
N ALA A 195 -1.19 -7.27 -21.69
CA ALA A 195 -2.27 -8.26 -21.80
C ALA A 195 -2.56 -8.89 -20.45
N GLU A 196 -1.52 -9.23 -19.72
CA GLU A 196 -1.62 -9.77 -18.36
C GLU A 196 -2.22 -8.75 -17.38
N LEU A 197 -1.77 -7.49 -17.42
CA LEU A 197 -2.36 -6.42 -16.63
C LEU A 197 -3.85 -6.24 -16.91
N ALA A 198 -4.27 -6.33 -18.19
CA ALA A 198 -5.68 -6.23 -18.56
C ALA A 198 -6.50 -7.40 -17.99
N ALA A 199 -6.01 -8.63 -18.13
CA ALA A 199 -6.66 -9.82 -17.59
C ALA A 199 -6.77 -9.77 -16.05
N ARG A 200 -5.72 -9.32 -15.37
CA ARG A 200 -5.72 -9.13 -13.91
C ARG A 200 -6.72 -8.05 -13.50
N ALA A 201 -6.79 -6.93 -14.23
CA ALA A 201 -7.75 -5.87 -13.96
C ALA A 201 -9.20 -6.36 -14.10
N ASP A 202 -9.51 -7.15 -15.14
CA ASP A 202 -10.82 -7.74 -15.33
C ASP A 202 -11.21 -8.67 -14.17
N ASN A 203 -10.27 -9.49 -13.72
CA ASN A 203 -10.48 -10.37 -12.58
C ASN A 203 -10.73 -9.57 -11.28
N ILE A 204 -9.95 -8.51 -11.04
CA ILE A 204 -10.10 -7.64 -9.87
C ILE A 204 -11.49 -6.96 -9.88
N GLU A 205 -11.92 -6.42 -11.02
CA GLU A 205 -13.24 -5.78 -11.13
C GLU A 205 -14.37 -6.78 -10.89
N ALA A 206 -14.31 -7.95 -11.55
CA ALA A 206 -15.33 -8.98 -11.42
C ALA A 206 -15.43 -9.55 -9.99
N ARG A 207 -14.30 -9.78 -9.35
CA ARG A 207 -14.25 -10.48 -8.07
C ARG A 207 -14.40 -9.55 -6.86
N TYR A 208 -13.88 -8.33 -6.96
CA TYR A 208 -13.77 -7.42 -5.81
C TYR A 208 -14.53 -6.10 -5.99
N GLY A 209 -15.03 -5.80 -7.19
CA GLY A 209 -15.74 -4.57 -7.48
C GLY A 209 -14.88 -3.30 -7.42
N LEU A 210 -13.56 -3.44 -7.51
CA LEU A 210 -12.61 -2.32 -7.53
C LEU A 210 -12.36 -1.87 -8.97
N PRO A 211 -12.18 -0.55 -9.26
CA PRO A 211 -12.12 -0.04 -10.63
C PRO A 211 -10.73 -0.23 -11.27
N ALA A 212 -10.25 -1.48 -11.35
CA ALA A 212 -8.88 -1.82 -11.73
C ALA A 212 -8.53 -1.44 -13.18
N ARG A 213 -9.48 -1.50 -14.11
CA ARG A 213 -9.30 -1.01 -15.49
C ARG A 213 -8.98 0.48 -15.56
N LYS A 214 -9.48 1.28 -14.61
CA LYS A 214 -9.12 2.70 -14.52
C LYS A 214 -7.66 2.85 -14.10
N TRP A 215 -7.18 2.00 -13.20
CA TRP A 215 -5.79 2.07 -12.72
C TRP A 215 -4.78 1.82 -13.84
N LEU A 216 -5.05 0.92 -14.77
CA LEU A 216 -4.16 0.66 -15.92
C LEU A 216 -3.83 1.93 -16.70
N ARG A 217 -4.80 2.84 -16.84
CA ARG A 217 -4.62 4.12 -17.54
C ARG A 217 -3.93 5.18 -16.69
N MET A 218 -3.72 4.90 -15.42
CA MET A 218 -3.11 5.81 -14.44
C MET A 218 -1.68 5.45 -14.10
N ILE A 219 -1.25 4.20 -14.37
CA ILE A 219 0.11 3.74 -14.08
C ILE A 219 1.10 4.52 -14.92
N ARG A 220 2.14 5.02 -14.26
CA ARG A 220 3.29 5.70 -14.86
C ARG A 220 4.56 5.08 -14.31
N VAL A 221 5.54 4.87 -15.17
CA VAL A 221 6.90 4.59 -14.76
C VAL A 221 7.55 5.95 -14.47
N PRO A 222 8.17 6.18 -13.32
CA PRO A 222 8.90 7.40 -13.08
C PRO A 222 9.96 7.59 -14.17
N LEU A 223 10.06 8.79 -14.72
CA LEU A 223 11.18 9.15 -15.59
C LEU A 223 12.46 9.08 -14.76
N PRO A 224 13.55 8.52 -15.30
CA PRO A 224 14.83 8.58 -14.62
C PRO A 224 15.13 10.05 -14.30
N ALA A 225 15.57 10.31 -13.07
CA ALA A 225 15.97 11.65 -12.68
C ALA A 225 17.01 12.15 -13.69
N CYS A 226 16.74 13.27 -14.37
CA CYS A 226 17.77 13.96 -15.14
C CYS A 226 18.94 14.23 -14.18
N ILE A 227 20.03 13.51 -14.35
CA ILE A 227 21.30 13.86 -13.70
C ILE A 227 21.65 15.24 -14.28
N PRO A 228 21.74 16.29 -13.47
CA PRO A 228 22.27 17.56 -13.96
C PRO A 228 23.67 17.25 -14.49
N GLY A 229 23.85 17.45 -15.79
CA GLY A 229 25.15 17.23 -16.41
C GLY A 229 26.21 18.05 -15.68
N ASN A 230 27.36 17.43 -15.45
CA ASN A 230 28.59 18.10 -14.99
C ASN A 230 28.94 19.31 -15.84
#